data_7bacb4a4cd499231c1d9eeb30e06be6a
#
_entry.id   7bacb4a4cd499231c1d9eeb30e06be6a
#
_cell.length_a   1.000
_cell.length_b   1.000
_cell.length_c   1.000
_cell.angle_alpha   90.00
_cell.angle_beta   90.00
_cell.angle_gamma   90.00
#
_symmetry.space_group_name_H-M   'P 1'
#
loop_
_entity.id
_entity.type
_entity.pdbx_description
1 polymer ?
#
loop_
_entity_poly.entity_id
_entity_poly.type
_entity_poly.pdbx_seq_one_letter_code
_entity_poly.pdbx_strand_id
1 'polypeptide(L)'
;MLEILRSYNTGTDYHTCAAASAHFQAQKSRRRQGNLMPATAFCVGRDKTIPRLAWICEAQDGQYAFTIGPGVDSGDAFIVEGVWDGPFAERGFAASDHFYGSGALVDGRGVVFAPPRLCTDYLYVLQDKQARKAYVSNSFCFIFKRAGIRPEGEFFARFRGCLHATTAAESRLGADRGSPLICEDASLAMFRMMYHNFRIAEDGGIRHDMRVPLDPGASDFSAYRAYLLAKVAALTVNGAAAERNTPALPITMLSTGYDSSAVSAVCAQAGVRDAITLDVTTTGHYDCGAEIAASLGLNCIRVESPGGRVVPDLNIRLPRDVAGIHEFLASPGLGDNVVFANMEPYLSGRIVFSGLYGDGCWAREGNGSGLAHHLPYMKSRNEFRLRVGYSLAPMPAFGAYFPCMLQQIGAHPSMKPYALGGFYDRPIARRLAEEAGVPRELFGQRKAANNFNILNHMDFFTKAVETVMERYR
;
A
#
# COMPACT_ATOMS: atom_id res chain seq x y z
N MET A 1 -26.06 -7.71 15.87
CA MET A 1 -24.73 -7.97 15.28
C MET A 1 -24.57 -9.39 14.72
N LEU A 2 -25.19 -10.41 15.29
CA LEU A 2 -25.24 -11.78 14.74
C LEU A 2 -26.27 -11.98 13.61
N GLU A 3 -27.30 -11.15 13.53
CA GLU A 3 -28.30 -11.19 12.45
C GLU A 3 -27.84 -10.60 11.12
N ILE A 4 -26.95 -9.60 11.15
CA ILE A 4 -26.36 -9.03 9.92
C ILE A 4 -25.41 -10.04 9.24
N LEU A 5 -24.82 -10.96 9.98
CA LEU A 5 -23.90 -11.97 9.45
C LEU A 5 -24.59 -13.16 8.76
N ARG A 6 -25.90 -13.35 8.99
CA ARG A 6 -26.67 -14.41 8.32
C ARG A 6 -27.19 -14.03 6.93
N SER A 7 -27.31 -12.74 6.61
CA SER A 7 -27.82 -12.29 5.31
C SER A 7 -26.81 -12.32 4.17
N TYR A 8 -25.51 -12.48 4.46
CA TYR A 8 -24.46 -12.55 3.43
C TYR A 8 -24.16 -13.95 2.89
N ASN A 9 -24.78 -15.00 3.46
CA ASN A 9 -24.49 -16.39 3.08
C ASN A 9 -25.63 -17.09 2.31
N THR A 10 -26.69 -16.37 1.97
CA THR A 10 -27.75 -16.91 1.10
C THR A 10 -27.87 -15.99 -0.11
N GLY A 11 -27.48 -16.52 -1.28
CA GLY A 11 -27.52 -15.82 -2.55
C GLY A 11 -28.92 -15.30 -2.88
N THR A 12 -29.16 -14.02 -2.63
CA THR A 12 -30.37 -13.32 -3.10
C THR A 12 -30.07 -11.84 -3.33
N ASP A 13 -30.32 -11.46 -4.56
CA ASP A 13 -30.74 -10.16 -5.09
C ASP A 13 -29.80 -8.95 -5.04
N TYR A 14 -29.11 -8.77 -6.18
CA TYR A 14 -28.40 -7.56 -6.59
C TYR A 14 -29.29 -6.32 -6.83
N HIS A 15 -30.59 -6.38 -6.61
CA HIS A 15 -31.52 -5.25 -6.88
C HIS A 15 -31.60 -4.21 -5.75
N THR A 16 -31.00 -4.43 -4.58
CA THR A 16 -31.10 -3.49 -3.45
C THR A 16 -30.01 -2.41 -3.40
N CYS A 17 -28.94 -2.53 -4.17
CA CYS A 17 -27.88 -1.51 -4.21
C CYS A 17 -28.27 -0.23 -4.97
N ALA A 18 -29.21 -0.30 -5.92
CA ALA A 18 -29.67 0.87 -6.67
C ALA A 18 -30.50 1.84 -5.82
N ALA A 19 -31.22 1.34 -4.81
CA ALA A 19 -32.04 2.17 -3.93
C ALA A 19 -31.20 3.00 -2.92
N ALA A 20 -30.04 2.50 -2.50
CA ALA A 20 -29.14 3.23 -1.61
C ALA A 20 -28.47 4.42 -2.31
N SER A 21 -28.18 4.30 -3.61
CA SER A 21 -27.61 5.38 -4.43
C SER A 21 -28.57 6.54 -4.63
N ALA A 22 -29.87 6.27 -4.81
CA ALA A 22 -30.89 7.31 -4.99
C ALA A 22 -31.17 8.10 -3.71
N HIS A 23 -31.02 7.49 -2.54
CA HIS A 23 -31.22 8.17 -1.25
C HIS A 23 -30.08 9.15 -0.93
N PHE A 24 -28.87 8.86 -1.42
CA PHE A 24 -27.68 9.69 -1.20
C PHE A 24 -27.68 10.96 -2.09
N GLN A 25 -28.34 10.91 -3.26
CA GLN A 25 -28.46 12.09 -4.13
C GLN A 25 -29.53 13.09 -3.63
N ALA A 26 -30.55 12.61 -2.93
CA ALA A 26 -31.62 13.46 -2.41
C ALA A 26 -31.21 14.32 -1.20
N GLN A 27 -30.12 14.01 -0.51
CA GLN A 27 -29.61 14.81 0.62
C GLN A 27 -28.79 16.04 0.20
N LYS A 28 -28.44 16.19 -1.08
CA LYS A 28 -27.68 17.35 -1.58
C LYS A 28 -28.43 18.68 -1.63
N SER A 29 -29.75 18.71 -1.39
CA SER A 29 -30.57 19.91 -1.63
C SER A 29 -31.02 20.70 -0.38
N ARG A 30 -30.59 20.36 0.82
CA ARG A 30 -30.91 21.17 2.02
C ARG A 30 -29.66 21.89 2.56
N ARG A 31 -29.26 22.97 1.90
CA ARG A 31 -28.40 24.01 2.48
C ARG A 31 -29.18 24.72 3.59
N ARG A 32 -28.78 24.52 4.83
CA ARG A 32 -29.09 25.45 5.93
C ARG A 32 -27.99 26.51 6.02
N GLN A 33 -28.41 27.75 5.95
CA GLN A 33 -27.63 28.93 6.25
C GLN A 33 -27.08 28.91 7.68
N GLY A 34 -25.83 29.39 7.85
CA GLY A 34 -25.37 30.07 9.03
C GLY A 34 -24.77 29.23 10.12
N ASN A 35 -23.47 28.93 9.97
CA ASN A 35 -22.44 29.11 10.99
C ASN A 35 -21.12 29.17 10.24
N LEU A 36 -20.45 30.31 10.25
CA LEU A 36 -19.07 30.41 9.78
C LEU A 36 -18.25 29.45 10.66
N MET A 37 -17.83 28.33 10.08
CA MET A 37 -16.80 27.50 10.69
C MET A 37 -15.57 28.40 10.93
N PRO A 38 -14.88 28.30 12.07
CA PRO A 38 -13.62 28.98 12.24
C PRO A 38 -12.71 28.62 11.08
N ALA A 39 -12.01 29.62 10.52
CA ALA A 39 -11.14 29.41 9.36
C ALA A 39 -10.14 28.29 9.69
N THR A 40 -10.27 27.15 9.01
CA THR A 40 -9.35 26.03 9.17
C THR A 40 -7.95 26.48 8.75
N ALA A 41 -7.03 26.62 9.70
CA ALA A 41 -5.66 26.96 9.37
C ALA A 41 -4.92 25.70 8.94
N PHE A 42 -4.43 25.71 7.70
CA PHE A 42 -3.63 24.64 7.08
C PHE A 42 -2.23 25.23 6.80
N CYS A 43 -1.26 24.88 7.65
CA CYS A 43 0.10 25.40 7.56
C CYS A 43 1.07 24.30 7.20
N VAL A 44 1.95 24.53 6.23
CA VAL A 44 2.93 23.54 5.75
C VAL A 44 4.35 24.08 5.89
N GLY A 45 5.17 23.38 6.67
CA GLY A 45 6.62 23.61 6.78
C GLY A 45 7.38 22.46 6.13
N ARG A 46 8.37 22.77 5.28
CA ARG A 46 9.24 21.77 4.64
C ARG A 46 10.53 21.61 5.42
N ASP A 47 10.84 20.36 5.79
CA ASP A 47 12.09 19.99 6.46
C ASP A 47 12.92 19.06 5.55
N LYS A 48 14.12 19.52 5.17
CA LYS A 48 15.04 18.77 4.31
C LYS A 48 15.83 17.69 5.05
N THR A 49 15.73 17.65 6.37
CA THR A 49 16.52 16.72 7.22
C THR A 49 15.77 15.43 7.54
N ILE A 50 14.46 15.38 7.33
CA ILE A 50 13.65 14.17 7.54
C ILE A 50 13.58 13.31 6.26
N PRO A 51 13.18 12.03 6.37
CA PRO A 51 13.01 11.14 5.22
C PRO A 51 12.16 11.75 4.11
N ARG A 52 12.57 11.46 2.86
CA ARG A 52 12.11 12.15 1.65
C ARG A 52 10.60 12.29 1.51
N LEU A 53 9.84 11.22 1.75
CA LEU A 53 8.38 11.19 1.62
C LEU A 53 7.65 11.24 2.96
N ALA A 54 8.38 11.37 4.08
CA ALA A 54 7.76 11.44 5.40
C ALA A 54 7.02 12.77 5.59
N TRP A 55 5.92 12.71 6.33
CA TRP A 55 5.20 13.89 6.78
C TRP A 55 4.47 13.62 8.09
N ILE A 56 4.25 14.67 8.86
CA ILE A 56 3.44 14.65 10.07
C ILE A 56 2.54 15.89 10.12
N CYS A 57 1.34 15.72 10.63
CA CYS A 57 0.41 16.78 10.98
C CYS A 57 0.19 16.79 12.49
N GLU A 58 0.28 17.97 13.11
CA GLU A 58 -0.18 18.23 14.45
C GLU A 58 -1.53 18.96 14.36
N ALA A 59 -2.60 18.30 14.80
CA ALA A 59 -3.96 18.80 14.72
C ALA A 59 -4.47 19.12 16.13
N GLN A 60 -4.87 20.37 16.36
CA GLN A 60 -5.42 20.84 17.63
C GLN A 60 -6.33 22.05 17.40
N ASP A 61 -7.51 22.06 18.01
CA ASP A 61 -8.45 23.18 17.99
C ASP A 61 -8.74 23.75 16.58
N GLY A 62 -8.91 22.84 15.59
CA GLY A 62 -9.15 23.20 14.19
C GLY A 62 -7.92 23.73 13.42
N GLN A 63 -6.75 23.75 14.06
CA GLN A 63 -5.47 24.11 13.44
C GLN A 63 -4.73 22.84 12.98
N TYR A 64 -4.12 22.88 11.81
CA TYR A 64 -3.38 21.76 11.22
C TYR A 64 -2.01 22.24 10.78
N ALA A 65 -0.97 21.83 11.50
CA ALA A 65 0.42 22.17 11.21
C ALA A 65 1.15 20.96 10.64
N PHE A 66 1.58 21.05 9.38
CA PHE A 66 2.28 19.99 8.68
C PHE A 66 3.78 20.24 8.65
N THR A 67 4.56 19.22 8.96
CA THR A 67 6.00 19.14 8.64
C THR A 67 6.18 18.05 7.59
N ILE A 68 6.77 18.41 6.44
CA ILE A 68 6.89 17.51 5.29
C ILE A 68 8.32 17.37 4.80
N GLY A 69 8.68 16.17 4.34
CA GLY A 69 9.97 15.88 3.69
C GLY A 69 10.09 16.51 2.30
N PRO A 70 11.31 16.54 1.74
CA PRO A 70 11.60 17.25 0.48
C PRO A 70 10.87 16.70 -0.75
N GLY A 71 10.47 15.43 -0.75
CA GLY A 71 9.78 14.78 -1.87
C GLY A 71 8.26 14.80 -1.79
N VAL A 72 7.68 15.36 -0.72
CA VAL A 72 6.22 15.50 -0.58
C VAL A 72 5.73 16.68 -1.39
N ASP A 73 4.75 16.47 -2.26
CA ASP A 73 4.08 17.56 -3.00
C ASP A 73 3.14 18.33 -2.07
N SER A 74 3.10 19.66 -2.20
CA SER A 74 2.29 20.51 -1.34
C SER A 74 1.84 21.78 -2.03
N GLY A 75 0.72 22.32 -1.56
CA GLY A 75 0.18 23.63 -1.92
C GLY A 75 -0.57 24.23 -0.73
N ASP A 76 -1.31 25.32 -0.95
CA ASP A 76 -2.01 26.04 0.11
C ASP A 76 -3.09 25.21 0.82
N ALA A 77 -3.61 24.17 0.16
CA ALA A 77 -4.73 23.39 0.64
C ALA A 77 -4.49 21.87 0.56
N PHE A 78 -3.28 21.41 0.31
CA PHE A 78 -2.99 19.97 0.26
C PHE A 78 -1.53 19.66 0.54
N ILE A 79 -1.31 18.43 0.99
CA ILE A 79 -0.04 17.70 0.91
C ILE A 79 -0.31 16.31 0.34
N VAL A 80 0.62 15.78 -0.46
CA VAL A 80 0.50 14.40 -0.96
C VAL A 80 1.87 13.81 -1.29
N GLU A 81 2.04 12.54 -0.98
CA GLU A 81 3.12 11.71 -1.50
C GLU A 81 2.52 10.48 -2.19
N GLY A 82 3.17 9.98 -3.23
CA GLY A 82 2.67 8.85 -4.00
C GLY A 82 1.88 9.24 -5.24
N VAL A 83 1.24 8.25 -5.88
CA VAL A 83 0.56 8.39 -7.17
C VAL A 83 -0.87 7.84 -7.13
N TRP A 84 -1.74 8.34 -8.03
CA TRP A 84 -3.12 7.87 -8.19
C TRP A 84 -3.56 7.88 -9.66
N ASP A 85 -4.68 7.22 -9.97
CA ASP A 85 -5.18 7.02 -11.32
C ASP A 85 -6.00 8.20 -11.91
N GLY A 86 -5.62 9.43 -11.58
CA GLY A 86 -6.21 10.65 -12.10
C GLY A 86 -5.16 11.73 -12.36
N PRO A 87 -5.54 12.84 -13.04
CA PRO A 87 -4.64 13.96 -13.28
C PRO A 87 -4.09 14.55 -11.99
N PHE A 88 -2.77 14.85 -11.96
CA PHE A 88 -2.15 15.43 -10.78
C PHE A 88 -2.74 16.80 -10.43
N ALA A 89 -3.02 17.62 -11.44
CA ALA A 89 -3.59 18.96 -11.27
C ALA A 89 -4.95 18.98 -10.55
N GLU A 90 -5.75 17.91 -10.69
CA GLU A 90 -7.08 17.82 -10.07
C GLU A 90 -7.04 17.48 -8.58
N ARG A 91 -5.90 17.06 -8.04
CA ARG A 91 -5.73 16.66 -6.61
C ARG A 91 -6.73 15.59 -6.17
N GLY A 92 -7.19 14.73 -7.09
CA GLY A 92 -8.24 13.74 -6.87
C GLY A 92 -7.85 12.53 -6.02
N PHE A 93 -6.66 12.51 -5.39
CA PHE A 93 -6.13 11.36 -4.66
C PHE A 93 -7.06 10.83 -3.54
N ALA A 94 -7.76 11.73 -2.84
CA ALA A 94 -8.69 11.32 -1.80
C ALA A 94 -9.94 10.61 -2.36
N ALA A 95 -10.27 10.79 -3.63
CA ALA A 95 -11.38 10.13 -4.30
C ALA A 95 -10.97 8.85 -5.05
N SER A 96 -9.68 8.68 -5.38
CA SER A 96 -9.17 7.54 -6.15
C SER A 96 -9.19 6.24 -5.35
N ASP A 97 -9.55 5.12 -5.99
CA ASP A 97 -9.40 3.76 -5.46
C ASP A 97 -8.01 3.16 -5.75
N HIS A 98 -7.22 3.84 -6.57
CA HIS A 98 -5.84 3.48 -6.92
C HIS A 98 -4.85 4.53 -6.42
N PHE A 99 -4.92 4.85 -5.13
CA PHE A 99 -3.98 5.75 -4.49
C PHE A 99 -2.89 4.97 -3.75
N TYR A 100 -1.67 5.08 -4.24
CA TYR A 100 -0.46 4.43 -3.72
C TYR A 100 0.45 5.46 -3.07
N GLY A 101 0.06 5.89 -1.90
CA GLY A 101 0.68 6.93 -1.13
C GLY A 101 -0.23 7.42 -0.02
N SER A 102 0.06 8.60 0.52
CA SER A 102 -0.74 9.22 1.58
C SER A 102 -0.77 10.74 1.44
N GLY A 103 -1.79 11.37 2.00
CA GLY A 103 -1.89 12.82 1.92
C GLY A 103 -3.03 13.41 2.75
N ALA A 104 -3.15 14.72 2.68
CA ALA A 104 -4.24 15.46 3.27
C ALA A 104 -4.64 16.62 2.34
N LEU A 105 -5.91 16.98 2.35
CA LEU A 105 -6.40 18.14 1.60
C LEU A 105 -7.52 18.85 2.36
N VAL A 106 -7.69 20.13 2.08
CA VAL A 106 -8.81 20.94 2.58
C VAL A 106 -9.96 20.81 1.58
N ASP A 107 -11.13 20.44 2.08
CA ASP A 107 -12.38 20.50 1.32
C ASP A 107 -13.42 21.40 2.05
N GLY A 108 -14.64 21.49 1.52
CA GLY A 108 -15.71 22.31 2.12
C GLY A 108 -16.14 21.89 3.53
N ARG A 109 -15.57 20.80 4.10
CA ARG A 109 -15.86 20.27 5.45
C ARG A 109 -14.63 20.29 6.37
N GLY A 110 -13.51 20.87 5.95
CA GLY A 110 -12.24 20.93 6.68
C GLY A 110 -11.16 20.02 6.09
N VAL A 111 -10.19 19.59 6.91
CA VAL A 111 -9.09 18.72 6.45
C VAL A 111 -9.52 17.29 6.40
N VAL A 112 -9.35 16.65 5.24
CA VAL A 112 -9.49 15.21 5.05
C VAL A 112 -8.12 14.56 4.87
N PHE A 113 -7.87 13.51 5.62
CA PHE A 113 -6.69 12.66 5.50
C PHE A 113 -7.03 11.46 4.62
N ALA A 114 -6.19 11.21 3.61
CA ALA A 114 -6.33 10.12 2.67
C ALA A 114 -5.20 9.11 2.88
N PRO A 115 -5.49 7.95 3.50
CA PRO A 115 -4.53 6.87 3.63
C PRO A 115 -4.39 6.11 2.29
N PRO A 116 -3.35 5.26 2.17
CA PRO A 116 -3.21 4.36 1.02
C PRO A 116 -4.42 3.42 0.89
N ARG A 117 -4.74 3.06 -0.34
CA ARG A 117 -5.89 2.18 -0.66
C ARG A 117 -5.59 0.70 -0.47
N LEU A 118 -4.34 0.39 -0.24
CA LEU A 118 -3.87 -0.95 0.08
C LEU A 118 -3.02 -0.90 1.35
N CYS A 119 -2.95 -2.00 2.04
CA CYS A 119 -2.17 -2.17 3.25
C CYS A 119 -0.66 -2.35 3.01
N THR A 120 -0.14 -1.89 1.87
CA THR A 120 1.31 -1.75 1.66
C THR A 120 1.92 -0.71 2.58
N ASP A 121 1.13 0.27 2.96
CA ASP A 121 1.48 1.37 3.85
C ASP A 121 0.26 1.77 4.69
N TYR A 122 0.48 2.60 5.70
CA TYR A 122 -0.57 3.08 6.60
C TYR A 122 -0.42 4.56 6.90
N LEU A 123 -1.52 5.21 7.31
CA LEU A 123 -1.47 6.41 8.13
C LEU A 123 -1.66 6.02 9.60
N TYR A 124 -0.87 6.62 10.45
CA TYR A 124 -0.95 6.47 11.90
C TYR A 124 -1.56 7.71 12.52
N VAL A 125 -2.37 7.52 13.55
CA VAL A 125 -2.92 8.59 14.35
C VAL A 125 -2.62 8.31 15.80
N LEU A 126 -1.93 9.23 16.46
CA LEU A 126 -1.82 9.25 17.92
C LEU A 126 -2.73 10.35 18.45
N GLN A 127 -3.68 9.98 19.30
CA GLN A 127 -4.49 10.92 20.06
C GLN A 127 -3.90 11.14 21.45
N ASP A 128 -3.64 12.37 21.80
CA ASP A 128 -3.42 12.81 23.18
C ASP A 128 -4.77 13.28 23.74
N LYS A 129 -5.38 12.44 24.58
CA LYS A 129 -6.72 12.67 25.13
C LYS A 129 -6.74 13.84 26.12
N GLN A 130 -5.61 14.08 26.80
CA GLN A 130 -5.50 15.18 27.80
C GLN A 130 -5.28 16.52 27.12
N ALA A 131 -4.36 16.57 26.15
CA ALA A 131 -4.09 17.77 25.39
C ALA A 131 -5.13 18.07 24.30
N ARG A 132 -6.07 17.14 24.03
CA ARG A 132 -7.04 17.20 22.91
C ARG A 132 -6.33 17.43 21.57
N LYS A 133 -5.19 16.78 21.38
CA LYS A 133 -4.31 16.92 20.24
C LYS A 133 -4.20 15.59 19.51
N ALA A 134 -4.12 15.64 18.17
CA ALA A 134 -3.83 14.47 17.36
C ALA A 134 -2.57 14.69 16.53
N TYR A 135 -1.77 13.64 16.42
CA TYR A 135 -0.66 13.55 15.49
C TYR A 135 -1.04 12.58 14.38
N VAL A 136 -0.96 12.99 13.12
CA VAL A 136 -1.23 12.15 11.96
C VAL A 136 0.02 12.07 11.10
N SER A 137 0.49 10.87 10.77
CA SER A 137 1.71 10.70 9.97
C SER A 137 1.67 9.40 9.17
N ASN A 138 2.42 9.35 8.07
CA ASN A 138 2.74 8.12 7.35
C ASN A 138 3.91 7.33 7.99
N SER A 139 4.45 7.80 9.12
CA SER A 139 5.45 7.14 9.96
C SER A 139 5.06 7.20 11.43
N PHE A 140 4.91 6.04 12.09
CA PHE A 140 4.70 6.03 13.54
C PHE A 140 5.98 6.40 14.30
N CYS A 141 7.17 6.12 13.74
CA CYS A 141 8.43 6.57 14.33
C CYS A 141 8.50 8.09 14.41
N PHE A 142 8.01 8.79 13.38
CA PHE A 142 7.92 10.24 13.39
C PHE A 142 6.94 10.75 14.46
N ILE A 143 5.78 10.10 14.58
CA ILE A 143 4.82 10.42 15.66
C ILE A 143 5.47 10.27 17.04
N PHE A 144 6.13 9.14 17.30
CA PHE A 144 6.76 8.88 18.59
C PHE A 144 7.84 9.91 18.91
N LYS A 145 8.68 10.24 17.93
CA LYS A 145 9.69 11.30 18.10
C LYS A 145 9.04 12.63 18.46
N ARG A 146 8.00 13.02 17.73
CA ARG A 146 7.34 14.31 17.86
C ARG A 146 6.51 14.44 19.15
N ALA A 147 5.88 13.36 19.57
CA ALA A 147 5.10 13.26 20.80
C ALA A 147 5.95 12.97 22.06
N GLY A 148 7.27 12.79 21.90
CA GLY A 148 8.17 12.47 23.02
C GLY A 148 7.97 11.06 23.62
N ILE A 149 7.39 10.13 22.85
CA ILE A 149 7.21 8.76 23.28
C ILE A 149 8.54 8.02 23.17
N ARG A 150 9.02 7.49 24.31
CA ARG A 150 10.28 6.76 24.37
C ARG A 150 10.10 5.27 24.11
N PRO A 151 10.98 4.60 23.35
CA PRO A 151 10.90 3.17 23.08
C PRO A 151 11.02 2.26 24.32
N GLU A 152 11.61 2.75 25.41
CA GLU A 152 11.68 2.09 26.70
C GLU A 152 10.47 2.37 27.61
N GLY A 153 9.53 3.23 27.17
CA GLY A 153 8.38 3.66 27.96
C GLY A 153 7.22 2.66 27.94
N GLU A 154 6.33 2.77 28.94
CA GLU A 154 5.18 1.86 29.11
C GLU A 154 4.24 1.87 27.90
N PHE A 155 3.96 3.06 27.33
CA PHE A 155 3.09 3.16 26.16
C PHE A 155 3.69 2.43 24.95
N PHE A 156 4.99 2.56 24.73
CA PHE A 156 5.66 1.84 23.64
C PHE A 156 5.64 0.32 23.86
N ALA A 157 5.88 -0.15 25.07
CA ALA A 157 5.81 -1.57 25.41
C ALA A 157 4.41 -2.14 25.12
N ARG A 158 3.36 -1.38 25.48
CA ARG A 158 1.96 -1.69 25.14
C ARG A 158 1.73 -1.70 23.65
N PHE A 159 2.18 -0.65 22.94
CA PHE A 159 2.08 -0.54 21.47
C PHE A 159 2.71 -1.76 20.78
N ARG A 160 3.93 -2.13 21.17
CA ARG A 160 4.64 -3.30 20.62
C ARG A 160 3.85 -4.59 20.83
N GLY A 161 3.34 -4.82 22.02
CA GLY A 161 2.54 -6.01 22.35
C GLY A 161 1.23 -6.06 21.56
N CYS A 162 0.50 -4.95 21.49
CA CYS A 162 -0.75 -4.86 20.75
C CYS A 162 -0.54 -4.95 19.25
N LEU A 163 0.51 -4.33 18.69
CA LEU A 163 0.85 -4.41 17.28
C LEU A 163 1.08 -5.87 16.85
N HIS A 164 1.81 -6.64 17.65
CA HIS A 164 2.02 -8.05 17.40
C HIS A 164 0.70 -8.84 17.46
N ALA A 165 -0.11 -8.63 18.49
CA ALA A 165 -1.39 -9.31 18.67
C ALA A 165 -2.39 -8.94 17.55
N THR A 166 -2.47 -7.66 17.17
CA THR A 166 -3.35 -7.16 16.11
C THR A 166 -2.95 -7.75 14.77
N THR A 167 -1.66 -7.76 14.44
CA THR A 167 -1.17 -8.36 13.19
C THR A 167 -1.50 -9.85 13.12
N ALA A 168 -1.38 -10.58 14.23
CA ALA A 168 -1.73 -12.00 14.30
C ALA A 168 -3.25 -12.26 14.25
N ALA A 169 -4.08 -11.36 14.80
CA ALA A 169 -5.54 -11.48 14.80
C ALA A 169 -6.15 -11.07 13.45
N GLU A 170 -5.68 -10.00 12.85
CA GLU A 170 -6.10 -9.53 11.52
C GLU A 170 -5.83 -10.59 10.45
N SER A 171 -4.75 -11.36 10.62
CA SER A 171 -4.45 -12.49 9.74
C SER A 171 -5.56 -13.57 9.74
N ARG A 172 -6.38 -13.62 10.78
CA ARG A 172 -7.49 -14.60 10.91
C ARG A 172 -8.86 -14.03 10.55
N LEU A 173 -9.04 -12.72 10.61
CA LEU A 173 -10.37 -12.09 10.56
C LEU A 173 -10.66 -11.31 9.27
N GLY A 174 -9.66 -10.99 8.47
CA GLY A 174 -9.79 -10.14 7.27
C GLY A 174 -9.82 -8.63 7.59
N ALA A 175 -9.45 -7.83 6.62
CA ALA A 175 -9.16 -6.40 6.79
C ALA A 175 -10.37 -5.52 7.16
N ASP A 176 -11.57 -5.89 6.72
CA ASP A 176 -12.79 -5.10 7.00
C ASP A 176 -13.24 -5.20 8.46
N ARG A 177 -12.58 -6.02 9.27
CA ARG A 177 -12.99 -6.32 10.64
C ARG A 177 -11.95 -5.98 11.69
N GLY A 178 -10.77 -5.54 11.28
CA GLY A 178 -9.74 -5.05 12.20
C GLY A 178 -10.15 -3.71 12.79
N SER A 179 -10.12 -3.57 14.11
CA SER A 179 -10.20 -2.26 14.72
C SER A 179 -9.02 -1.41 14.24
N PRO A 180 -9.22 -0.17 13.79
CA PRO A 180 -8.09 0.70 13.51
C PRO A 180 -7.26 1.02 14.77
N LEU A 181 -7.82 0.83 15.94
CA LEU A 181 -7.13 1.01 17.22
C LEU A 181 -6.07 -0.09 17.41
N ILE A 182 -4.81 0.33 17.56
CA ILE A 182 -3.69 -0.57 17.90
C ILE A 182 -3.63 -0.76 19.40
N CYS A 183 -3.53 0.33 20.15
CA CYS A 183 -3.49 0.31 21.62
C CYS A 183 -3.97 1.63 22.21
N GLU A 184 -4.36 1.61 23.47
CA GLU A 184 -4.68 2.82 24.23
C GLU A 184 -4.36 2.66 25.73
N ASP A 185 -4.22 3.80 26.39
CA ASP A 185 -4.23 3.93 27.85
C ASP A 185 -5.11 5.13 28.27
N ALA A 186 -4.96 5.59 29.49
CA ALA A 186 -5.75 6.71 30.01
C ALA A 186 -5.47 8.03 29.28
N SER A 187 -4.26 8.22 28.72
CA SER A 187 -3.78 9.47 28.13
C SER A 187 -3.70 9.42 26.61
N LEU A 188 -3.30 8.29 26.04
CA LEU A 188 -2.95 8.13 24.63
C LEU A 188 -3.77 7.03 23.96
N ALA A 189 -4.05 7.19 22.66
CA ALA A 189 -4.59 6.14 21.83
C ALA A 189 -3.91 6.15 20.45
N MET A 190 -3.43 4.99 19.98
CA MET A 190 -2.73 4.83 18.72
C MET A 190 -3.56 4.04 17.73
N PHE A 191 -3.76 4.60 16.55
CA PHE A 191 -4.56 4.03 15.47
C PHE A 191 -3.70 3.80 14.22
N ARG A 192 -4.13 2.83 13.40
CA ARG A 192 -3.59 2.53 12.09
C ARG A 192 -4.71 2.65 11.07
N MET A 193 -4.58 3.59 10.14
CA MET A 193 -5.61 3.96 9.18
C MET A 193 -5.22 3.50 7.78
N MET A 194 -6.17 2.90 7.07
CA MET A 194 -6.03 2.52 5.67
C MET A 194 -7.38 2.58 4.97
N TYR A 195 -7.39 2.65 3.66
CA TYR A 195 -8.52 2.58 2.76
C TYR A 195 -9.53 3.73 2.92
N HIS A 196 -10.19 3.86 4.07
CA HIS A 196 -11.18 4.91 4.31
C HIS A 196 -10.50 6.25 4.65
N ASN A 197 -10.99 7.33 4.07
CA ASN A 197 -10.56 8.65 4.48
C ASN A 197 -11.05 8.95 5.90
N PHE A 198 -10.42 9.90 6.54
CA PHE A 198 -10.84 10.31 7.88
C PHE A 198 -10.54 11.79 8.13
N ARG A 199 -11.12 12.32 9.19
CA ARG A 199 -10.91 13.68 9.70
C ARG A 199 -10.64 13.63 11.19
N ILE A 200 -9.92 14.61 11.68
CA ILE A 200 -9.79 14.86 13.12
C ILE A 200 -10.87 15.88 13.50
N ALA A 201 -11.71 15.51 14.45
CA ALA A 201 -12.73 16.38 15.00
C ALA A 201 -12.13 17.39 16.01
N GLU A 202 -12.86 18.43 16.37
CA GLU A 202 -12.40 19.46 17.33
C GLU A 202 -12.08 18.90 18.72
N ASP A 203 -12.73 17.79 19.11
CA ASP A 203 -12.45 17.07 20.35
C ASP A 203 -11.22 16.14 20.24
N GLY A 204 -10.53 16.14 19.10
CA GLY A 204 -9.41 15.23 18.78
C GLY A 204 -9.85 13.83 18.33
N GLY A 205 -11.17 13.56 18.24
CA GLY A 205 -11.72 12.28 17.81
C GLY A 205 -11.52 12.04 16.32
N ILE A 206 -11.54 10.75 15.91
CA ILE A 206 -11.43 10.34 14.51
C ILE A 206 -12.84 10.15 13.93
N ARG A 207 -13.13 10.82 12.82
CA ARG A 207 -14.36 10.63 12.03
C ARG A 207 -14.01 10.00 10.69
N HIS A 208 -14.53 8.82 10.44
CA HIS A 208 -14.32 8.10 9.18
C HIS A 208 -15.23 8.65 8.07
N ASP A 209 -14.65 8.92 6.90
CA ASP A 209 -15.34 9.12 5.64
C ASP A 209 -15.31 7.78 4.89
N MET A 210 -16.38 6.98 5.08
CA MET A 210 -16.48 5.63 4.49
C MET A 210 -16.44 5.69 2.97
N ARG A 211 -15.67 4.80 2.37
CA ARG A 211 -15.56 4.66 0.91
C ARG A 211 -16.21 3.35 0.47
N VAL A 212 -16.82 3.39 -0.69
CA VAL A 212 -17.28 2.21 -1.41
C VAL A 212 -16.41 2.07 -2.65
N PRO A 213 -15.74 0.92 -2.87
CA PRO A 213 -14.93 0.71 -4.06
C PRO A 213 -15.76 0.84 -5.33
N LEU A 214 -15.18 1.44 -6.37
CA LEU A 214 -15.81 1.52 -7.68
C LEU A 214 -15.63 0.19 -8.42
N ASP A 215 -16.73 -0.34 -8.94
CA ASP A 215 -16.70 -1.56 -9.75
C ASP A 215 -15.84 -1.30 -11.00
N PRO A 216 -14.83 -2.14 -11.28
CA PRO A 216 -14.02 -2.04 -12.50
C PRO A 216 -14.83 -2.22 -13.79
N GLY A 217 -16.04 -2.80 -13.71
CA GLY A 217 -16.86 -3.11 -14.87
C GLY A 217 -16.30 -4.21 -15.77
N ALA A 218 -15.35 -5.02 -15.25
CA ALA A 218 -14.67 -6.05 -16.03
C ALA A 218 -15.49 -7.35 -16.02
N SER A 219 -16.27 -7.59 -17.06
CA SER A 219 -17.12 -8.78 -17.20
C SER A 219 -16.34 -10.04 -17.65
N ASP A 220 -15.19 -9.87 -18.27
CA ASP A 220 -14.35 -10.94 -18.81
C ASP A 220 -12.86 -10.60 -18.78
N PHE A 221 -12.02 -11.53 -19.24
CA PHE A 221 -10.57 -11.35 -19.25
C PHE A 221 -10.13 -10.15 -20.11
N SER A 222 -10.75 -9.91 -21.26
CA SER A 222 -10.35 -8.82 -22.17
C SER A 222 -10.65 -7.46 -21.53
N ALA A 223 -11.83 -7.32 -20.91
CA ALA A 223 -12.21 -6.13 -20.16
C ALA A 223 -11.28 -5.90 -18.95
N TYR A 224 -10.94 -6.97 -18.21
CA TYR A 224 -10.01 -6.88 -17.08
C TYR A 224 -8.60 -6.48 -17.53
N ARG A 225 -8.09 -7.07 -18.62
CA ARG A 225 -6.79 -6.66 -19.20
C ARG A 225 -6.81 -5.19 -19.62
N ALA A 226 -7.87 -4.73 -20.29
CA ALA A 226 -8.01 -3.32 -20.67
C ALA A 226 -8.02 -2.40 -19.44
N TYR A 227 -8.73 -2.80 -18.40
CA TYR A 227 -8.72 -2.10 -17.11
C TYR A 227 -7.32 -2.00 -16.50
N LEU A 228 -6.54 -3.09 -16.45
CA LEU A 228 -5.15 -3.07 -15.95
C LEU A 228 -4.27 -2.12 -16.76
N LEU A 229 -4.35 -2.17 -18.10
CA LEU A 229 -3.61 -1.28 -18.99
C LEU A 229 -3.94 0.20 -18.75
N ALA A 230 -5.22 0.52 -18.65
CA ALA A 230 -5.69 1.88 -18.38
C ALA A 230 -5.17 2.41 -17.04
N LYS A 231 -5.17 1.57 -15.99
CA LYS A 231 -4.67 1.97 -14.66
C LYS A 231 -3.15 2.19 -14.66
N VAL A 232 -2.37 1.33 -15.31
CA VAL A 232 -0.92 1.53 -15.46
C VAL A 232 -0.61 2.84 -16.19
N ALA A 233 -1.32 3.10 -17.29
CA ALA A 233 -1.16 4.33 -18.06
C ALA A 233 -1.50 5.57 -17.22
N ALA A 234 -2.64 5.56 -16.50
CA ALA A 234 -3.08 6.68 -15.68
C ALA A 234 -2.09 6.98 -14.53
N LEU A 235 -1.61 5.94 -13.82
CA LEU A 235 -0.60 6.08 -12.77
C LEU A 235 0.72 6.63 -13.32
N THR A 236 1.14 6.20 -14.51
CA THR A 236 2.34 6.68 -15.18
C THR A 236 2.23 8.16 -15.54
N VAL A 237 1.11 8.58 -16.11
CA VAL A 237 0.83 9.99 -16.45
C VAL A 237 0.81 10.85 -15.18
N ASN A 238 0.13 10.38 -14.14
CA ASN A 238 0.10 11.09 -12.86
C ASN A 238 1.50 11.25 -12.26
N GLY A 239 2.33 10.21 -12.28
CA GLY A 239 3.70 10.27 -11.75
C GLY A 239 4.62 11.18 -12.54
N ALA A 240 4.43 11.29 -13.85
CA ALA A 240 5.24 12.12 -14.75
C ALA A 240 4.77 13.58 -14.82
N ALA A 241 3.74 13.98 -14.06
CA ALA A 241 3.20 15.33 -14.10
C ALA A 241 4.26 16.39 -13.77
N ALA A 242 4.32 17.44 -14.60
CA ALA A 242 5.35 18.49 -14.50
C ALA A 242 5.22 19.34 -13.22
N GLU A 243 4.02 19.38 -12.63
CA GLU A 243 3.72 20.12 -11.40
C GLU A 243 4.23 19.43 -10.12
N ARG A 244 4.74 18.19 -10.23
CA ARG A 244 5.31 17.49 -9.10
C ARG A 244 6.67 18.04 -8.70
N ASN A 245 6.92 18.11 -7.39
CA ASN A 245 8.26 18.42 -6.88
C ASN A 245 9.32 17.42 -7.37
N THR A 246 8.92 16.17 -7.52
CA THR A 246 9.76 15.12 -8.06
C THR A 246 8.91 14.20 -8.93
N PRO A 247 9.10 14.18 -10.25
CA PRO A 247 8.46 13.20 -11.11
C PRO A 247 8.81 11.77 -10.69
N ALA A 248 7.85 10.87 -10.83
CA ALA A 248 8.02 9.45 -10.58
C ALA A 248 7.85 8.65 -11.88
N LEU A 249 8.91 7.95 -12.30
CA LEU A 249 8.93 7.16 -13.52
C LEU A 249 8.58 5.70 -13.26
N PRO A 250 7.82 5.03 -14.14
CA PRO A 250 7.43 3.65 -13.93
C PRO A 250 8.61 2.68 -14.08
N ILE A 251 8.60 1.62 -13.26
CA ILE A 251 9.48 0.46 -13.37
C ILE A 251 8.70 -0.77 -12.94
N THR A 252 8.91 -1.93 -13.59
CA THR A 252 8.30 -3.19 -13.17
C THR A 252 9.29 -4.08 -12.45
N MET A 253 8.88 -4.73 -11.35
CA MET A 253 9.65 -5.78 -10.69
C MET A 253 9.40 -7.11 -11.39
N LEU A 254 10.46 -7.77 -11.78
CA LEU A 254 10.41 -9.01 -12.55
C LEU A 254 11.17 -10.14 -11.87
N SER A 255 10.61 -11.33 -11.91
CA SER A 255 11.20 -12.59 -11.50
C SER A 255 10.65 -13.70 -12.40
N THR A 256 11.07 -14.95 -12.19
CA THR A 256 10.53 -16.11 -12.92
C THR A 256 9.14 -16.57 -12.42
N GLY A 257 8.55 -15.85 -11.46
CA GLY A 257 7.22 -16.14 -10.93
C GLY A 257 6.08 -15.69 -11.86
N TYR A 258 4.90 -16.33 -11.74
CA TYR A 258 3.70 -15.97 -12.52
C TYR A 258 3.32 -14.50 -12.43
N ASP A 259 3.22 -14.00 -11.20
CA ASP A 259 2.61 -12.71 -10.92
C ASP A 259 3.47 -11.56 -11.43
N SER A 260 4.79 -11.62 -11.21
CA SER A 260 5.73 -10.63 -11.69
C SER A 260 5.85 -10.62 -13.22
N SER A 261 5.83 -11.79 -13.85
CA SER A 261 5.85 -11.93 -15.32
C SER A 261 4.60 -11.32 -15.96
N ALA A 262 3.42 -11.59 -15.39
CA ALA A 262 2.16 -11.02 -15.83
C ALA A 262 2.12 -9.49 -15.68
N VAL A 263 2.58 -8.98 -14.53
CA VAL A 263 2.67 -7.54 -14.29
C VAL A 263 3.60 -6.87 -15.30
N SER A 264 4.76 -7.46 -15.55
CA SER A 264 5.73 -6.91 -16.51
C SER A 264 5.18 -6.95 -17.94
N ALA A 265 4.41 -7.97 -18.30
CA ALA A 265 3.74 -8.07 -19.59
C ALA A 265 2.71 -6.92 -19.79
N VAL A 266 1.87 -6.65 -18.78
CA VAL A 266 0.92 -5.53 -18.82
C VAL A 266 1.66 -4.19 -18.85
N CYS A 267 2.69 -4.04 -18.04
CA CYS A 267 3.52 -2.82 -18.00
C CYS A 267 4.16 -2.52 -19.36
N ALA A 268 4.76 -3.53 -20.02
CA ALA A 268 5.36 -3.38 -21.35
C ALA A 268 4.32 -2.92 -22.38
N GLN A 269 3.13 -3.53 -22.39
CA GLN A 269 2.03 -3.14 -23.27
C GLN A 269 1.47 -1.74 -22.98
N ALA A 270 1.51 -1.28 -21.73
CA ALA A 270 1.14 0.08 -21.32
C ALA A 270 2.25 1.12 -21.56
N GLY A 271 3.38 0.72 -22.15
CA GLY A 271 4.47 1.64 -22.51
C GLY A 271 5.55 1.82 -21.44
N VAL A 272 5.53 1.10 -20.35
CA VAL A 272 6.65 1.01 -19.39
C VAL A 272 7.85 0.37 -20.09
N ARG A 273 9.04 0.91 -19.88
CA ARG A 273 10.26 0.46 -20.58
C ARG A 273 11.27 -0.19 -19.64
N ASP A 274 11.25 0.13 -18.38
CA ASP A 274 12.24 -0.33 -17.42
C ASP A 274 11.72 -1.50 -16.59
N ALA A 275 12.55 -2.51 -16.42
CA ALA A 275 12.34 -3.62 -15.49
C ALA A 275 13.53 -3.76 -14.53
N ILE A 276 13.29 -4.28 -13.33
CA ILE A 276 14.32 -4.62 -12.36
C ILE A 276 14.12 -6.04 -11.88
N THR A 277 15.21 -6.82 -11.87
CA THR A 277 15.21 -8.22 -11.42
C THR A 277 16.39 -8.48 -10.50
N LEU A 278 16.22 -9.43 -9.57
CA LEU A 278 17.32 -10.00 -8.81
C LEU A 278 17.76 -11.31 -9.47
N ASP A 279 19.06 -11.52 -9.54
CA ASP A 279 19.60 -12.78 -10.08
C ASP A 279 19.30 -13.95 -9.14
N VAL A 280 19.34 -13.70 -7.84
CA VAL A 280 19.15 -14.73 -6.82
C VAL A 280 18.26 -14.18 -5.69
N THR A 281 17.33 -15.00 -5.23
CA THR A 281 16.48 -14.68 -4.07
C THR A 281 17.33 -14.52 -2.80
N THR A 282 16.75 -13.93 -1.75
CA THR A 282 17.38 -13.83 -0.42
C THR A 282 17.71 -15.20 0.19
N THR A 283 17.05 -16.26 -0.29
CA THR A 283 17.28 -17.66 0.12
C THR A 283 18.27 -18.40 -0.80
N GLY A 284 18.83 -17.72 -1.80
CA GLY A 284 19.87 -18.29 -2.67
C GLY A 284 19.35 -19.04 -3.90
N HIS A 285 18.06 -18.95 -4.22
CA HIS A 285 17.51 -19.57 -5.45
C HIS A 285 17.63 -18.62 -6.64
N TYR A 286 17.97 -19.15 -7.81
CA TYR A 286 17.94 -18.39 -9.06
C TYR A 286 16.51 -17.99 -9.41
N ASP A 287 16.30 -16.69 -9.67
CA ASP A 287 14.98 -16.11 -9.96
C ASP A 287 15.07 -14.90 -10.94
N CYS A 288 16.09 -14.91 -11.79
CA CYS A 288 16.37 -13.84 -12.73
C CYS A 288 15.36 -13.79 -13.87
N GLY A 289 14.64 -12.68 -13.99
CA GLY A 289 13.66 -12.45 -15.06
C GLY A 289 14.23 -11.83 -16.34
N ALA A 290 15.55 -11.79 -16.53
CA ALA A 290 16.16 -11.09 -17.66
C ALA A 290 15.73 -11.61 -19.04
N GLU A 291 15.53 -12.92 -19.19
CA GLU A 291 15.04 -13.51 -20.46
C GLU A 291 13.58 -13.12 -20.74
N ILE A 292 12.77 -13.03 -19.69
CA ILE A 292 11.39 -12.53 -19.78
C ILE A 292 11.38 -11.05 -20.17
N ALA A 293 12.27 -10.24 -19.56
CA ALA A 293 12.41 -8.84 -19.93
C ALA A 293 12.79 -8.68 -21.41
N ALA A 294 13.71 -9.51 -21.91
CA ALA A 294 14.12 -9.52 -23.30
C ALA A 294 12.95 -9.87 -24.24
N SER A 295 12.14 -10.88 -23.91
CA SER A 295 10.96 -11.26 -24.69
C SER A 295 9.89 -10.15 -24.74
N LEU A 296 9.83 -9.30 -23.71
CA LEU A 296 8.91 -8.18 -23.62
C LEU A 296 9.49 -6.84 -24.15
N GLY A 297 10.75 -6.82 -24.60
CA GLY A 297 11.43 -5.61 -25.08
C GLY A 297 11.68 -4.57 -23.95
N LEU A 298 11.88 -5.02 -22.72
CA LEU A 298 12.14 -4.19 -21.57
C LEU A 298 13.66 -3.98 -21.34
N ASN A 299 14.04 -2.79 -20.91
CA ASN A 299 15.37 -2.50 -20.40
C ASN A 299 15.51 -3.11 -19.01
N CYS A 300 16.28 -4.18 -18.86
CA CYS A 300 16.37 -4.92 -17.62
C CYS A 300 17.57 -4.49 -16.78
N ILE A 301 17.31 -3.93 -15.61
CA ILE A 301 18.32 -3.71 -14.58
C ILE A 301 18.46 -5.02 -13.81
N ARG A 302 19.59 -5.70 -14.01
CA ARG A 302 19.94 -6.89 -13.22
C ARG A 302 20.67 -6.47 -11.96
N VAL A 303 20.09 -6.81 -10.82
CA VAL A 303 20.73 -6.61 -9.53
C VAL A 303 21.39 -7.92 -9.14
N GLU A 304 22.69 -7.99 -9.28
CA GLU A 304 23.46 -9.11 -8.79
C GLU A 304 23.24 -9.21 -7.28
N SER A 305 22.90 -10.41 -6.81
CA SER A 305 22.87 -10.64 -5.38
C SER A 305 24.31 -10.43 -4.90
N PRO A 306 24.59 -9.37 -4.14
CA PRO A 306 25.91 -9.20 -3.61
C PRO A 306 26.24 -10.48 -2.84
N GLY A 307 27.44 -11.01 -2.96
CA GLY A 307 27.96 -12.11 -2.14
C GLY A 307 27.97 -11.68 -0.67
N GLY A 308 26.82 -11.16 -0.24
CA GLY A 308 26.60 -10.43 0.97
C GLY A 308 26.68 -11.33 2.18
N ARG A 309 27.05 -10.72 3.28
CA ARG A 309 27.08 -11.31 4.60
C ARG A 309 25.68 -11.86 4.91
N VAL A 310 25.62 -13.16 5.16
CA VAL A 310 24.45 -13.74 5.83
C VAL A 310 24.40 -13.06 7.19
N VAL A 311 23.28 -12.40 7.51
CA VAL A 311 23.03 -12.00 8.89
C VAL A 311 22.61 -13.26 9.61
N PRO A 312 23.48 -13.85 10.46
CA PRO A 312 23.27 -15.22 10.98
C PRO A 312 21.93 -15.37 11.69
N ASP A 313 21.56 -14.35 12.48
CA ASP A 313 20.35 -14.36 13.30
C ASP A 313 19.06 -14.20 12.46
N LEU A 314 19.18 -13.69 11.23
CA LEU A 314 18.04 -13.43 10.36
C LEU A 314 17.96 -14.40 9.17
N ASN A 315 19.00 -15.20 8.95
CA ASN A 315 19.16 -16.10 7.80
C ASN A 315 18.88 -15.42 6.45
N ILE A 316 19.29 -14.15 6.31
CA ILE A 316 19.09 -13.33 5.12
C ILE A 316 20.42 -12.91 4.55
N ARG A 317 20.55 -12.91 3.23
CA ARG A 317 21.67 -12.27 2.52
C ARG A 317 21.35 -10.82 2.26
N LEU A 318 22.10 -9.93 2.89
CA LEU A 318 21.96 -8.49 2.73
C LEU A 318 23.19 -7.90 2.06
N PRO A 319 23.06 -6.78 1.32
CA PRO A 319 24.21 -6.01 0.87
C PRO A 319 25.12 -5.62 2.05
N ARG A 320 26.41 -5.41 1.79
CA ARG A 320 27.41 -5.14 2.85
C ARG A 320 27.08 -3.95 3.75
N ASP A 321 26.34 -2.97 3.23
CA ASP A 321 26.02 -1.70 3.90
C ASP A 321 24.53 -1.50 4.00
N VAL A 322 23.85 -2.26 4.88
CA VAL A 322 22.40 -2.15 5.04
C VAL A 322 22.04 -1.14 6.11
N ALA A 323 22.12 0.13 5.76
CA ALA A 323 21.46 1.17 6.55
C ALA A 323 19.93 0.98 6.64
N GLY A 324 19.34 0.27 5.66
CA GLY A 324 17.92 0.06 5.54
C GLY A 324 17.31 -1.07 6.38
N ILE A 325 18.08 -2.00 6.96
CA ILE A 325 17.50 -3.13 7.71
C ILE A 325 16.62 -2.66 8.87
N HIS A 326 17.06 -1.64 9.62
CA HIS A 326 16.29 -1.09 10.73
C HIS A 326 14.95 -0.50 10.27
N GLU A 327 14.89 0.02 9.06
CA GLU A 327 13.64 0.56 8.48
C GLU A 327 12.63 -0.55 8.22
N PHE A 328 13.05 -1.71 7.72
CA PHE A 328 12.17 -2.86 7.56
C PHE A 328 11.76 -3.44 8.91
N LEU A 329 12.68 -3.51 9.87
CA LEU A 329 12.40 -4.00 11.22
C LEU A 329 11.49 -3.05 12.02
N ALA A 330 11.62 -1.73 11.82
CA ALA A 330 10.77 -0.72 12.44
C ALA A 330 9.39 -0.61 11.77
N SER A 331 9.22 -1.15 10.56
CA SER A 331 7.92 -1.10 9.89
C SER A 331 6.99 -2.16 10.46
N PRO A 332 5.73 -1.82 10.82
CA PRO A 332 4.83 -2.73 11.55
C PRO A 332 4.21 -3.82 10.67
N GLY A 333 4.79 -4.09 9.54
CA GLY A 333 4.45 -5.20 8.66
C GLY A 333 5.46 -6.34 8.79
N LEU A 334 5.13 -7.47 8.23
CA LEU A 334 6.04 -8.61 8.17
C LEU A 334 7.10 -8.34 7.10
N GLY A 335 8.37 -8.30 7.50
CA GLY A 335 9.51 -7.88 6.67
C GLY A 335 9.87 -8.71 5.43
N ASP A 336 8.90 -9.33 4.76
CA ASP A 336 9.13 -10.19 3.58
C ASP A 336 9.83 -9.50 2.41
N ASN A 337 10.04 -8.21 2.49
CA ASN A 337 10.49 -7.42 1.36
C ASN A 337 11.82 -6.73 1.60
N VAL A 338 12.62 -7.27 2.49
CA VAL A 338 14.03 -6.91 2.64
C VAL A 338 14.78 -6.97 1.30
N VAL A 339 14.30 -7.77 0.37
CA VAL A 339 14.74 -7.79 -1.03
C VAL A 339 14.79 -6.40 -1.69
N PHE A 340 13.91 -5.48 -1.29
CA PHE A 340 13.95 -4.10 -1.79
C PHE A 340 15.22 -3.35 -1.39
N ALA A 341 15.89 -3.75 -0.30
CA ALA A 341 17.16 -3.16 0.09
C ALA A 341 18.25 -3.35 -0.97
N ASN A 342 18.23 -4.50 -1.66
CA ASN A 342 19.18 -4.77 -2.76
C ASN A 342 18.92 -3.89 -3.98
N MET A 343 17.68 -3.42 -4.14
CA MET A 343 17.26 -2.58 -5.27
C MET A 343 17.31 -1.08 -4.95
N GLU A 344 17.64 -0.67 -3.73
CA GLU A 344 17.57 0.70 -3.24
C GLU A 344 18.12 1.75 -4.23
N PRO A 345 19.30 1.58 -4.86
CA PRO A 345 19.86 2.59 -5.77
C PRO A 345 18.99 2.90 -6.98
N TYR A 346 18.04 2.02 -7.32
CA TYR A 346 17.23 2.10 -8.53
C TYR A 346 15.77 2.49 -8.25
N LEU A 347 15.37 2.62 -6.98
CA LEU A 347 13.96 2.83 -6.60
C LEU A 347 13.57 4.30 -6.43
N SER A 348 14.51 5.18 -6.11
CA SER A 348 14.21 6.60 -5.86
C SER A 348 13.56 7.27 -7.07
N GLY A 349 12.42 7.96 -6.85
CA GLY A 349 11.64 8.59 -7.91
C GLY A 349 10.97 7.60 -8.86
N ARG A 350 10.65 6.38 -8.39
CA ARG A 350 9.99 5.35 -9.21
C ARG A 350 8.56 5.07 -8.76
N ILE A 351 7.72 4.68 -9.74
CA ILE A 351 6.48 3.94 -9.52
C ILE A 351 6.82 2.48 -9.76
N VAL A 352 6.86 1.69 -8.71
CA VAL A 352 7.25 0.28 -8.75
C VAL A 352 6.00 -0.57 -8.92
N PHE A 353 5.77 -1.10 -10.12
CA PHE A 353 4.73 -2.09 -10.35
C PHE A 353 5.24 -3.46 -9.95
N SER A 354 4.48 -4.17 -9.11
CA SER A 354 4.89 -5.46 -8.56
C SER A 354 3.81 -6.52 -8.62
N GLY A 355 4.23 -7.80 -8.62
CA GLY A 355 3.36 -8.98 -8.57
C GLY A 355 2.84 -9.34 -7.18
N LEU A 356 3.03 -8.48 -6.19
CA LEU A 356 2.53 -8.71 -4.84
C LEU A 356 1.01 -8.94 -4.87
N TYR A 357 0.53 -9.86 -4.02
CA TYR A 357 -0.89 -10.28 -3.91
C TYR A 357 -1.40 -11.20 -5.01
N GLY A 358 -0.61 -11.52 -6.02
CA GLY A 358 -1.01 -12.43 -7.07
C GLY A 358 -1.47 -13.79 -6.52
N ASP A 359 -0.85 -14.27 -5.46
CA ASP A 359 -1.24 -15.50 -4.74
C ASP A 359 -2.72 -15.48 -4.29
N GLY A 360 -3.23 -14.33 -3.89
CA GLY A 360 -4.60 -14.19 -3.42
C GLY A 360 -5.58 -13.75 -4.49
N CYS A 361 -5.13 -12.91 -5.44
CA CYS A 361 -6.03 -12.29 -6.39
C CYS A 361 -6.20 -13.09 -7.69
N TRP A 362 -5.13 -13.77 -8.15
CA TRP A 362 -5.10 -14.44 -9.44
C TRP A 362 -5.04 -15.98 -9.36
N ALA A 363 -5.03 -16.55 -8.15
CA ALA A 363 -5.09 -17.99 -7.97
C ALA A 363 -6.44 -18.54 -8.45
N ARG A 364 -6.43 -19.72 -9.10
CA ARG A 364 -7.64 -20.40 -9.60
C ARG A 364 -8.59 -20.76 -8.47
N GLU A 365 -8.04 -21.31 -7.41
CA GLU A 365 -8.77 -21.60 -6.17
C GLU A 365 -8.59 -20.45 -5.21
N GLY A 366 -8.98 -19.24 -5.66
CA GLY A 366 -9.01 -18.08 -4.79
C GLY A 366 -9.79 -18.44 -3.53
N ASN A 367 -9.16 -18.29 -2.37
CA ASN A 367 -9.78 -18.54 -1.07
C ASN A 367 -10.91 -17.55 -0.83
N GLY A 368 -11.95 -17.53 -1.63
CA GLY A 368 -13.23 -16.80 -1.48
C GLY A 368 -13.24 -15.42 -0.83
N SER A 369 -12.12 -14.98 -0.34
CA SER A 369 -11.92 -13.82 0.51
C SER A 369 -11.05 -12.72 -0.13
N GLY A 370 -10.52 -12.95 -1.33
CA GLY A 370 -9.74 -11.93 -2.04
C GLY A 370 -8.66 -11.27 -1.17
N LEU A 371 -8.60 -9.96 -1.23
CA LEU A 371 -7.73 -9.14 -0.38
C LEU A 371 -7.96 -9.36 1.11
N ALA A 372 -9.17 -9.69 1.55
CA ALA A 372 -9.52 -9.84 2.95
C ALA A 372 -8.67 -10.89 3.68
N HIS A 373 -8.11 -11.90 2.98
CA HIS A 373 -7.19 -12.86 3.59
C HIS A 373 -5.73 -12.40 3.58
N HIS A 374 -5.35 -11.50 2.69
CA HIS A 374 -3.96 -11.08 2.53
C HIS A 374 -3.66 -9.70 3.10
N LEU A 375 -4.70 -8.88 3.31
CA LEU A 375 -4.58 -7.52 3.83
C LEU A 375 -3.81 -7.44 5.17
N PRO A 376 -4.04 -8.34 6.14
CA PRO A 376 -3.38 -8.24 7.44
C PRO A 376 -1.90 -8.66 7.44
N TYR A 377 -1.50 -9.47 6.48
CA TYR A 377 -0.09 -9.91 6.33
C TYR A 377 0.78 -8.87 5.62
N MET A 378 0.22 -7.71 5.37
CA MET A 378 0.85 -6.74 4.54
C MET A 378 1.96 -6.04 5.25
N LYS A 379 2.98 -6.25 4.76
CA LYS A 379 4.36 -5.96 4.93
C LYS A 379 4.57 -4.50 4.61
N SER A 380 4.27 -3.66 5.60
CA SER A 380 4.56 -2.25 5.50
C SER A 380 6.05 -2.04 5.22
N ARG A 381 6.34 -1.19 4.26
CA ARG A 381 7.68 -0.73 3.92
C ARG A 381 7.84 0.74 4.25
N ASN A 382 7.00 1.24 5.14
CA ASN A 382 6.86 2.66 5.38
C ASN A 382 8.20 3.35 5.52
N GLU A 383 9.00 2.98 6.50
CA GLU A 383 10.23 3.70 6.82
C GLU A 383 11.25 3.63 5.67
N PHE A 384 11.45 2.46 5.07
CA PHE A 384 12.33 2.29 3.93
C PHE A 384 11.82 3.07 2.71
N ARG A 385 10.53 2.91 2.37
CA ARG A 385 9.91 3.61 1.24
C ARG A 385 9.96 5.12 1.40
N LEU A 386 9.66 5.62 2.59
CA LEU A 386 9.66 7.06 2.90
C LEU A 386 11.06 7.67 2.75
N ARG A 387 12.11 6.95 3.14
CA ARG A 387 13.49 7.42 2.96
C ARG A 387 13.93 7.37 1.50
N VAL A 388 13.75 6.23 0.84
CA VAL A 388 14.20 6.04 -0.55
C VAL A 388 13.41 6.88 -1.52
N GLY A 389 12.11 7.04 -1.31
CA GLY A 389 11.27 7.93 -2.11
C GLY A 389 10.71 7.27 -3.37
N TYR A 390 9.91 6.20 -3.22
CA TYR A 390 9.21 5.54 -4.33
C TYR A 390 7.75 5.24 -3.98
N SER A 391 6.93 5.03 -5.01
CA SER A 391 5.56 4.52 -4.86
C SER A 391 5.51 3.04 -5.23
N LEU A 392 4.74 2.23 -4.48
CA LEU A 392 4.57 0.81 -4.76
C LEU A 392 3.14 0.53 -5.21
N ALA A 393 2.97 0.03 -6.41
CA ALA A 393 1.69 -0.30 -7.03
C ALA A 393 1.60 -1.82 -7.32
N PRO A 394 1.04 -2.63 -6.38
CA PRO A 394 0.83 -4.05 -6.59
C PRO A 394 -0.32 -4.28 -7.56
N MET A 395 -0.01 -4.59 -8.81
CA MET A 395 -1.03 -4.71 -9.87
C MET A 395 -2.06 -5.82 -9.64
N PRO A 396 -1.74 -7.00 -9.09
CA PRO A 396 -2.75 -8.01 -8.81
C PRO A 396 -3.89 -7.52 -7.89
N ALA A 397 -3.60 -6.51 -7.06
CA ALA A 397 -4.59 -5.89 -6.20
C ALA A 397 -5.55 -4.92 -6.92
N PHE A 398 -5.33 -4.61 -8.21
CA PHE A 398 -6.27 -3.82 -9.00
C PHE A 398 -7.54 -4.64 -9.25
N GLY A 399 -8.65 -4.20 -8.69
CA GLY A 399 -9.91 -4.96 -8.70
C GLY A 399 -10.07 -6.00 -7.57
N ALA A 400 -9.13 -6.09 -6.64
CA ALA A 400 -9.17 -7.08 -5.56
C ALA A 400 -10.32 -6.89 -4.56
N TYR A 401 -10.96 -5.73 -4.54
CA TYR A 401 -12.21 -5.50 -3.81
C TYR A 401 -13.41 -6.22 -4.45
N PHE A 402 -13.24 -6.79 -5.63
CA PHE A 402 -14.24 -7.56 -6.38
C PHE A 402 -13.76 -9.00 -6.61
N PRO A 403 -13.57 -9.80 -5.55
CA PRO A 403 -13.00 -11.15 -5.64
C PRO A 403 -13.87 -12.07 -6.50
N CYS A 404 -15.20 -11.94 -6.45
CA CYS A 404 -16.11 -12.72 -7.28
C CYS A 404 -15.88 -12.47 -8.78
N MET A 405 -15.60 -11.23 -9.19
CA MET A 405 -15.25 -10.89 -10.56
C MET A 405 -13.97 -11.62 -10.99
N LEU A 406 -12.91 -11.55 -10.21
CA LEU A 406 -11.63 -12.22 -10.52
C LEU A 406 -11.80 -13.75 -10.58
N GLN A 407 -12.59 -14.33 -9.68
CA GLN A 407 -12.89 -15.76 -9.69
C GLN A 407 -13.66 -16.18 -10.94
N GLN A 408 -14.68 -15.42 -11.33
CA GLN A 408 -15.47 -15.68 -12.54
C GLN A 408 -14.58 -15.62 -13.79
N ILE A 409 -13.70 -14.61 -13.89
CA ILE A 409 -12.73 -14.50 -14.99
C ILE A 409 -11.78 -15.70 -14.97
N GLY A 410 -11.19 -16.05 -13.83
CA GLY A 410 -10.24 -17.16 -13.69
C GLY A 410 -10.84 -18.54 -13.98
N ALA A 411 -12.14 -18.74 -13.68
CA ALA A 411 -12.87 -19.99 -13.91
C ALA A 411 -13.50 -20.09 -15.30
N HIS A 412 -13.51 -19.01 -16.09
CA HIS A 412 -14.16 -18.99 -17.40
C HIS A 412 -13.55 -20.05 -18.35
N PRO A 413 -14.37 -20.73 -19.20
CA PRO A 413 -13.88 -21.76 -20.11
C PRO A 413 -12.72 -21.36 -21.03
N SER A 414 -12.64 -20.07 -21.42
CA SER A 414 -11.54 -19.51 -22.22
C SER A 414 -10.20 -19.52 -21.50
N MET A 415 -10.17 -19.79 -20.20
CA MET A 415 -8.94 -19.87 -19.40
C MET A 415 -8.35 -21.28 -19.37
N LYS A 416 -9.06 -22.31 -19.90
CA LYS A 416 -8.59 -23.71 -19.92
C LYS A 416 -7.18 -23.89 -20.52
N PRO A 417 -6.80 -23.22 -21.65
CA PRO A 417 -5.45 -23.36 -22.21
C PRO A 417 -4.34 -22.85 -21.28
N TYR A 418 -4.69 -22.00 -20.33
CA TYR A 418 -3.77 -21.37 -19.39
C TYR A 418 -3.81 -21.98 -17.99
N ALA A 419 -4.69 -22.96 -17.76
CA ALA A 419 -4.81 -23.68 -16.50
C ALA A 419 -3.97 -24.97 -16.54
N LEU A 420 -3.15 -25.20 -15.52
CA LEU A 420 -2.33 -26.41 -15.37
C LEU A 420 -2.99 -27.45 -14.46
N GLY A 421 -4.02 -27.09 -13.71
CA GLY A 421 -4.73 -27.99 -12.81
C GLY A 421 -3.99 -28.36 -11.52
N GLY A 422 -2.86 -27.71 -11.24
CA GLY A 422 -2.07 -27.95 -10.02
C GLY A 422 -2.40 -26.96 -8.91
N PHE A 423 -1.82 -27.17 -7.74
CA PHE A 423 -1.96 -26.27 -6.58
C PHE A 423 -1.41 -24.85 -6.87
N TYR A 424 -0.38 -24.74 -7.71
CA TYR A 424 0.20 -23.48 -8.17
C TYR A 424 -0.34 -23.10 -9.54
N ASP A 425 -1.65 -22.89 -9.65
CA ASP A 425 -2.34 -22.56 -10.90
C ASP A 425 -2.88 -21.13 -10.90
N ARG A 426 -2.46 -20.34 -11.90
CA ARG A 426 -2.81 -18.92 -12.04
C ARG A 426 -3.16 -18.58 -13.47
N PRO A 427 -4.34 -18.97 -13.94
CA PRO A 427 -4.73 -18.82 -15.34
C PRO A 427 -4.70 -17.38 -15.83
N ILE A 428 -5.16 -16.41 -14.99
CA ILE A 428 -5.13 -14.99 -15.35
C ILE A 428 -3.70 -14.52 -15.59
N ALA A 429 -2.80 -14.75 -14.62
CA ALA A 429 -1.41 -14.32 -14.74
C ALA A 429 -0.71 -14.99 -15.94
N ARG A 430 -0.93 -16.30 -16.12
CA ARG A 430 -0.37 -17.03 -17.26
C ARG A 430 -0.86 -16.46 -18.59
N ARG A 431 -2.14 -16.21 -18.74
CA ARG A 431 -2.72 -15.66 -19.96
C ARG A 431 -2.16 -14.28 -20.29
N LEU A 432 -2.04 -13.41 -19.28
CA LEU A 432 -1.45 -12.07 -19.44
C LEU A 432 -0.01 -12.14 -19.98
N ALA A 433 0.81 -13.06 -19.44
CA ALA A 433 2.19 -13.21 -19.86
C ALA A 433 2.30 -13.86 -21.25
N GLU A 434 1.61 -14.98 -21.51
CA GLU A 434 1.69 -15.73 -22.78
C GLU A 434 1.12 -14.93 -23.96
N GLU A 435 -0.01 -14.24 -23.80
CA GLU A 435 -0.56 -13.36 -24.85
C GLU A 435 0.33 -12.14 -25.14
N ALA A 436 1.22 -11.77 -24.24
CA ALA A 436 2.25 -10.77 -24.48
C ALA A 436 3.52 -11.29 -25.14
N GLY A 437 3.60 -12.60 -25.40
CA GLY A 437 4.73 -13.25 -26.05
C GLY A 437 5.80 -13.82 -25.12
N VAL A 438 5.55 -13.89 -23.81
CA VAL A 438 6.48 -14.55 -22.88
C VAL A 438 6.41 -16.07 -23.06
N PRO A 439 7.53 -16.75 -23.38
CA PRO A 439 7.57 -18.20 -23.50
C PRO A 439 7.17 -18.89 -22.19
N ARG A 440 6.33 -19.92 -22.31
CA ARG A 440 5.74 -20.64 -21.17
C ARG A 440 6.78 -21.23 -20.22
N GLU A 441 7.88 -21.69 -20.77
CA GLU A 441 8.99 -22.33 -20.06
C GLU A 441 9.81 -21.35 -19.19
N LEU A 442 9.72 -20.05 -19.43
CA LEU A 442 10.51 -19.05 -18.71
C LEU A 442 9.92 -18.67 -17.35
N PHE A 443 8.64 -18.96 -17.10
CA PHE A 443 7.98 -18.51 -15.88
C PHE A 443 7.04 -19.55 -15.27
N GLY A 444 6.78 -19.43 -13.98
CA GLY A 444 5.78 -20.23 -13.26
C GLY A 444 6.12 -21.70 -13.13
N GLN A 445 7.37 -22.08 -13.30
CA GLN A 445 7.81 -23.49 -13.23
C GLN A 445 7.89 -23.99 -11.79
N ARG A 446 8.18 -23.10 -10.85
CA ARG A 446 8.22 -23.38 -9.41
C ARG A 446 7.83 -22.14 -8.62
N LYS A 447 7.31 -22.35 -7.41
CA LYS A 447 7.10 -21.27 -6.48
C LYS A 447 8.41 -20.97 -5.74
N ALA A 448 9.02 -19.82 -6.04
CA ALA A 448 10.15 -19.28 -5.30
C ALA A 448 9.64 -18.06 -4.50
N ALA A 449 9.19 -18.28 -3.27
CA ALA A 449 8.76 -17.20 -2.40
C ALA A 449 9.92 -16.74 -1.52
N ASN A 450 10.16 -15.43 -1.47
CA ASN A 450 11.05 -14.82 -0.49
C ASN A 450 10.24 -14.57 0.80
N ASN A 451 10.24 -15.52 1.72
CA ASN A 451 9.52 -15.39 2.98
C ASN A 451 10.51 -15.08 4.11
N PHE A 452 10.50 -13.84 4.56
CA PHE A 452 11.15 -13.44 5.79
C PHE A 452 10.08 -13.03 6.81
N ASN A 453 10.01 -13.74 7.92
CA ASN A 453 9.03 -13.45 8.97
C ASN A 453 9.68 -12.63 10.10
N ILE A 454 9.46 -11.32 10.06
CA ILE A 454 10.01 -10.39 11.06
C ILE A 454 9.43 -10.62 12.46
N LEU A 455 8.27 -11.28 12.58
CA LEU A 455 7.68 -11.60 13.89
C LEU A 455 8.60 -12.49 14.72
N ASN A 456 9.47 -13.27 14.06
CA ASN A 456 10.49 -14.07 14.74
C ASN A 456 11.64 -13.22 15.30
N HIS A 457 11.67 -11.91 14.98
CA HIS A 457 12.78 -11.00 15.30
C HIS A 457 12.30 -9.75 16.04
N MET A 458 11.21 -9.84 16.77
CA MET A 458 10.65 -8.73 17.57
C MET A 458 11.61 -8.18 18.64
N ASP A 459 12.64 -8.93 19.02
CA ASP A 459 13.69 -8.46 19.92
C ASP A 459 14.47 -7.29 19.31
N PHE A 460 14.59 -7.26 17.99
CA PHE A 460 15.25 -6.17 17.27
C PHE A 460 14.34 -4.96 17.00
N PHE A 461 13.03 -5.10 17.19
CA PHE A 461 12.06 -4.07 16.85
C PHE A 461 12.30 -2.77 17.61
N THR A 462 12.49 -2.84 18.92
CA THR A 462 12.73 -1.65 19.78
C THR A 462 13.94 -0.87 19.30
N LYS A 463 15.09 -1.55 19.13
CA LYS A 463 16.31 -0.93 18.65
C LYS A 463 16.18 -0.36 17.24
N ALA A 464 15.44 -1.04 16.38
CA ALA A 464 15.17 -0.57 15.03
C ALA A 464 14.35 0.73 15.05
N VAL A 465 13.33 0.79 15.88
CA VAL A 465 12.50 2.00 16.07
C VAL A 465 13.34 3.16 16.61
N GLU A 466 14.18 2.92 17.63
CA GLU A 466 15.12 3.94 18.15
C GLU A 466 16.01 4.49 17.04
N THR A 467 16.64 3.61 16.28
CA THR A 467 17.53 4.00 15.17
C THR A 467 16.81 4.81 14.09
N VAL A 468 15.56 4.44 13.79
CA VAL A 468 14.77 5.16 12.79
C VAL A 468 14.29 6.50 13.34
N MET A 469 13.88 6.58 14.62
CA MET A 469 13.47 7.83 15.25
C MET A 469 14.57 8.91 15.25
N GLU A 470 15.84 8.52 15.27
CA GLU A 470 16.98 9.46 15.16
C GLU A 470 17.00 10.24 13.83
N ARG A 471 16.34 9.74 12.79
CA ARG A 471 16.21 10.39 11.47
C ARG A 471 15.16 11.49 11.43
N TYR A 472 14.32 11.56 12.46
CA TYR A 472 13.30 12.56 12.62
C TYR A 472 13.75 13.57 13.70
N ARG A 473 14.25 14.73 13.27
CA ARG A 473 14.77 15.78 14.16
C ARG A 473 13.70 16.72 14.64
#